data_4a0ef17cad6240268d1dbb14a748077c
#
_entry.id   4a0ef17cad6240268d1dbb14a748077c
#
_cell.length_a   1.000
_cell.length_b   1.000
_cell.length_c   1.000
_cell.angle_alpha   90.00
_cell.angle_beta   90.00
_cell.angle_gamma   90.00
#
_symmetry.space_group_name_H-M   'P 1'
#
loop_
_entity.id
_entity.type
_entity.pdbx_description
1 polymer ?
#
loop_
_entity_poly.entity_id
_entity_poly.type
_entity_poly.pdbx_seq_one_letter_code
_entity_poly.pdbx_strand_id
1 'polypeptide(L)'
;MTIALHAEAESANNLQKQLQETRDAFDSVAADYDGPRGNNTLIQDMRSEMWRMLDATFAPGSRLMDLGCGTGLDAVRMARVGHHVTATDWSQRMVDRTRQRAEHEQLADSVQAMAVGSHELSRIDGRAQFDGAYSNLGALNCVPNLTEMAEQCARLLKPRAPLVFSVIGRICPWEIGYYALRRNWGRLRVRFAPAMVAVGMNKRVVWTRYYTPREFYAAFERQFVLEHWRGLCVLAPPPYMTQMREKHARLYERLWRLDRRTAGWPVLRNMGDHFVMVMTKR
;
A
#
# COMPACT_ATOMS: atom_id res chain seq x y z
N MET A 1 32.10 -20.10 12.20
CA MET A 1 31.29 -20.46 11.04
C MET A 1 29.93 -21.05 11.45
N THR A 2 29.83 -21.98 12.36
CA THR A 2 28.57 -22.64 12.79
C THR A 2 27.55 -21.70 13.48
N ILE A 3 27.97 -20.75 14.32
CA ILE A 3 27.10 -19.82 15.04
C ILE A 3 26.44 -18.83 14.08
N ALA A 4 27.15 -18.31 13.08
CA ALA A 4 26.60 -17.42 12.07
C ALA A 4 25.51 -18.10 11.21
N LEU A 5 25.74 -19.36 10.81
CA LEU A 5 24.77 -20.16 10.06
C LEU A 5 23.48 -20.45 10.86
N HIS A 6 23.58 -20.66 12.18
CA HIS A 6 22.40 -20.84 13.03
C HIS A 6 21.60 -19.55 13.18
N ALA A 7 22.24 -18.40 13.36
CA ALA A 7 21.57 -17.10 13.46
C ALA A 7 20.88 -16.69 12.15
N GLU A 8 21.48 -16.97 11.00
CA GLU A 8 20.88 -16.75 9.69
C GLU A 8 19.67 -17.67 9.46
N ALA A 9 19.75 -18.94 9.84
CA ALA A 9 18.64 -19.88 9.73
C ALA A 9 17.46 -19.49 10.65
N GLU A 10 17.73 -19.06 11.89
CA GLU A 10 16.69 -18.55 12.80
C GLU A 10 16.04 -17.29 12.28
N SER A 11 16.82 -16.36 11.69
CA SER A 11 16.31 -15.14 11.09
C SER A 11 15.42 -15.45 9.88
N ALA A 12 15.82 -16.37 9.01
CA ALA A 12 15.03 -16.79 7.85
C ALA A 12 13.73 -17.48 8.27
N ASN A 13 13.77 -18.37 9.27
CA ASN A 13 12.57 -19.02 9.81
C ASN A 13 11.58 -18.02 10.43
N ASN A 14 12.10 -17.02 11.14
CA ASN A 14 11.27 -15.96 11.71
C ASN A 14 10.59 -15.12 10.64
N LEU A 15 11.33 -14.75 9.58
CA LEU A 15 10.79 -14.02 8.44
C LEU A 15 9.70 -14.81 7.72
N GLN A 16 9.94 -16.10 7.46
CA GLN A 16 8.95 -16.96 6.81
C GLN A 16 7.66 -17.08 7.65
N LYS A 17 7.80 -17.19 8.98
CA LYS A 17 6.67 -17.18 9.91
C LYS A 17 5.89 -15.87 9.84
N GLN A 18 6.57 -14.72 9.85
CA GLN A 18 5.92 -13.41 9.76
C GLN A 18 5.15 -13.24 8.43
N LEU A 19 5.71 -13.69 7.34
CA LEU A 19 5.04 -13.71 6.04
C LEU A 19 3.80 -14.60 6.07
N GLN A 20 3.90 -15.82 6.59
CA GLN A 20 2.76 -16.74 6.66
C GLN A 20 1.65 -16.18 7.55
N GLU A 21 1.96 -15.64 8.73
CA GLU A 21 0.99 -15.01 9.64
C GLU A 21 0.27 -13.84 8.94
N THR A 22 0.99 -13.02 8.19
CA THR A 22 0.43 -11.92 7.41
C THR A 22 -0.51 -12.42 6.31
N ARG A 23 -0.11 -13.44 5.56
CA ARG A 23 -0.95 -14.09 4.54
C ARG A 23 -2.24 -14.63 5.15
N ASP A 24 -2.12 -15.41 6.23
CA ASP A 24 -3.26 -16.01 6.92
C ASP A 24 -4.23 -14.96 7.47
N ALA A 25 -3.69 -13.81 7.89
CA ALA A 25 -4.53 -12.70 8.35
C ALA A 25 -5.37 -12.13 7.19
N PHE A 26 -4.78 -11.86 6.04
CA PHE A 26 -5.50 -11.39 4.85
C PHE A 26 -6.46 -12.44 4.29
N ASP A 27 -6.07 -13.70 4.24
CA ASP A 27 -6.96 -14.80 3.86
C ASP A 27 -8.21 -14.86 4.76
N SER A 28 -8.06 -14.60 6.05
CA SER A 28 -9.17 -14.66 7.02
C SER A 28 -10.22 -13.57 6.85
N VAL A 29 -9.88 -12.45 6.21
CA VAL A 29 -10.77 -11.28 6.02
C VAL A 29 -11.21 -11.09 4.57
N ALA A 30 -10.69 -11.86 3.63
CA ALA A 30 -10.91 -11.63 2.20
C ALA A 30 -12.41 -11.59 1.81
N ALA A 31 -13.25 -12.39 2.46
CA ALA A 31 -14.69 -12.43 2.18
C ALA A 31 -15.40 -11.10 2.51
N ASP A 32 -15.01 -10.47 3.64
CA ASP A 32 -15.66 -9.28 4.18
C ASP A 32 -14.77 -8.04 4.10
N TYR A 33 -13.65 -8.10 3.36
CA TYR A 33 -12.64 -7.04 3.32
C TYR A 33 -13.21 -5.71 2.81
N ASP A 34 -14.13 -5.76 1.86
CA ASP A 34 -14.79 -4.58 1.30
C ASP A 34 -16.03 -4.14 2.11
N GLY A 35 -16.27 -4.78 3.23
CA GLY A 35 -17.36 -4.40 4.13
C GLY A 35 -17.11 -3.07 4.85
N PRO A 36 -18.04 -2.65 5.72
CA PRO A 36 -18.01 -1.31 6.35
C PRO A 36 -16.73 -0.98 7.12
N ARG A 37 -15.94 -1.97 7.53
CA ARG A 37 -14.66 -1.76 8.22
C ARG A 37 -13.50 -1.55 7.25
N GLY A 38 -13.40 -2.38 6.21
CA GLY A 38 -12.28 -2.39 5.27
C GLY A 38 -12.46 -1.44 4.08
N ASN A 39 -13.69 -0.99 3.81
CA ASN A 39 -13.99 -0.04 2.73
C ASN A 39 -15.00 1.03 3.18
N ASN A 40 -14.77 1.62 4.37
CA ASN A 40 -15.58 2.73 4.85
C ASN A 40 -15.37 3.99 4.01
N THR A 41 -16.20 5.01 4.26
CA THR A 41 -16.20 6.24 3.45
C THR A 41 -14.86 7.00 3.48
N LEU A 42 -14.08 6.92 4.57
CA LEU A 42 -12.76 7.55 4.64
C LEU A 42 -11.75 6.82 3.76
N ILE A 43 -11.80 5.49 3.76
CA ILE A 43 -10.98 4.65 2.84
C ILE A 43 -11.35 4.93 1.39
N GLN A 44 -12.64 5.09 1.08
CA GLN A 44 -13.10 5.45 -0.27
C GLN A 44 -12.60 6.83 -0.70
N ASP A 45 -12.56 7.82 0.20
CA ASP A 45 -11.99 9.14 -0.08
C ASP A 45 -10.47 9.04 -0.35
N MET A 46 -9.73 8.27 0.45
CA MET A 46 -8.29 8.02 0.23
C MET A 46 -8.07 7.32 -1.12
N ARG A 47 -8.87 6.32 -1.43
CA ARG A 47 -8.80 5.58 -2.69
C ARG A 47 -9.11 6.50 -3.89
N SER A 48 -10.11 7.37 -3.77
CA SER A 48 -10.45 8.35 -4.80
C SER A 48 -9.30 9.34 -5.06
N GLU A 49 -8.56 9.72 -4.03
CA GLU A 49 -7.35 10.55 -4.18
C GLU A 49 -6.25 9.79 -4.91
N MET A 50 -6.02 8.54 -4.55
CA MET A 50 -5.07 7.67 -5.25
C MET A 50 -5.45 7.52 -6.73
N TRP A 51 -6.71 7.24 -7.05
CA TRP A 51 -7.17 7.10 -8.43
C TRP A 51 -6.92 8.35 -9.28
N ARG A 52 -7.12 9.55 -8.72
CA ARG A 52 -6.79 10.79 -9.43
C ARG A 52 -5.29 10.89 -9.75
N MET A 53 -4.44 10.41 -8.84
CA MET A 53 -3.00 10.39 -9.10
C MET A 53 -2.63 9.34 -10.15
N LEU A 54 -3.26 8.16 -10.13
CA LEU A 54 -3.07 7.13 -11.16
C LEU A 54 -3.48 7.66 -12.54
N ASP A 55 -4.67 8.30 -12.65
CA ASP A 55 -5.17 8.88 -13.90
C ASP A 55 -4.28 10.00 -14.45
N ALA A 56 -3.66 10.77 -13.55
CA ALA A 56 -2.73 11.83 -13.96
C ALA A 56 -1.34 11.29 -14.36
N THR A 57 -1.00 10.07 -13.95
CA THR A 57 0.36 9.51 -14.13
C THR A 57 0.42 8.53 -15.30
N PHE A 58 -0.58 7.68 -15.47
CA PHE A 58 -0.55 6.62 -16.49
C PHE A 58 -1.24 7.04 -17.78
N ALA A 59 -0.56 6.81 -18.91
CA ALA A 59 -1.15 7.04 -20.22
C ALA A 59 -2.30 6.04 -20.50
N PRO A 60 -3.36 6.45 -21.22
CA PRO A 60 -4.44 5.54 -21.58
C PRO A 60 -3.96 4.26 -22.27
N GLY A 61 -4.58 3.12 -21.99
CA GLY A 61 -4.22 1.83 -22.58
C GLY A 61 -2.95 1.17 -21.99
N SER A 62 -2.38 1.72 -20.91
CA SER A 62 -1.17 1.17 -20.28
C SER A 62 -1.37 -0.23 -19.74
N ARG A 63 -0.29 -1.04 -19.79
CA ARG A 63 -0.16 -2.32 -19.08
C ARG A 63 0.45 -2.06 -17.71
N LEU A 64 -0.34 -2.23 -16.66
CA LEU A 64 0.01 -1.86 -15.29
C LEU A 64 0.16 -3.08 -14.38
N MET A 65 1.03 -2.96 -13.36
CA MET A 65 1.06 -3.90 -12.22
C MET A 65 0.37 -3.26 -11.01
N ASP A 66 -0.56 -4.01 -10.39
CA ASP A 66 -1.13 -3.70 -9.07
C ASP A 66 -0.45 -4.60 -8.02
N LEU A 67 0.34 -3.99 -7.13
CA LEU A 67 1.13 -4.70 -6.13
C LEU A 67 0.41 -4.73 -4.78
N GLY A 68 -0.10 -5.89 -4.40
CA GLY A 68 -0.97 -6.06 -3.23
C GLY A 68 -2.40 -5.62 -3.55
N CYS A 69 -2.99 -6.22 -4.58
CA CYS A 69 -4.28 -5.81 -5.13
C CYS A 69 -5.48 -6.02 -4.20
N GLY A 70 -5.32 -6.82 -3.14
CA GLY A 70 -6.41 -7.20 -2.25
C GLY A 70 -7.58 -7.83 -3.01
N THR A 71 -8.77 -7.28 -2.84
CA THR A 71 -10.00 -7.73 -3.50
C THR A 71 -10.21 -7.17 -4.91
N GLY A 72 -9.22 -6.47 -5.47
CA GLY A 72 -9.22 -6.00 -6.86
C GLY A 72 -10.01 -4.72 -7.13
N LEU A 73 -10.38 -3.92 -6.12
CA LEU A 73 -11.12 -2.67 -6.34
C LEU A 73 -10.35 -1.69 -7.24
N ASP A 74 -9.04 -1.56 -7.02
CA ASP A 74 -8.20 -0.66 -7.80
C ASP A 74 -7.92 -1.24 -9.20
N ALA A 75 -7.63 -2.55 -9.29
CA ALA A 75 -7.38 -3.22 -10.56
C ALA A 75 -8.58 -3.11 -11.52
N VAL A 76 -9.78 -3.42 -11.03
CA VAL A 76 -11.02 -3.33 -11.82
C VAL A 76 -11.32 -1.88 -12.21
N ARG A 77 -11.10 -0.92 -11.31
CA ARG A 77 -11.26 0.50 -11.63
C ARG A 77 -10.31 0.93 -12.75
N MET A 78 -9.02 0.51 -12.71
CA MET A 78 -8.06 0.85 -13.75
C MET A 78 -8.42 0.17 -15.08
N ALA A 79 -8.92 -1.06 -15.05
CA ALA A 79 -9.41 -1.75 -16.25
C ALA A 79 -10.64 -1.06 -16.87
N ARG A 80 -11.58 -0.54 -16.06
CA ARG A 80 -12.74 0.23 -16.54
C ARG A 80 -12.35 1.50 -17.32
N VAL A 81 -11.22 2.09 -17.01
CA VAL A 81 -10.71 3.26 -17.75
C VAL A 81 -9.75 2.90 -18.87
N GLY A 82 -9.70 1.60 -19.25
CA GLY A 82 -9.04 1.11 -20.45
C GLY A 82 -7.60 0.63 -20.27
N HIS A 83 -7.14 0.38 -19.04
CA HIS A 83 -5.84 -0.24 -18.80
C HIS A 83 -5.91 -1.76 -18.76
N HIS A 84 -4.79 -2.42 -19.03
CA HIS A 84 -4.60 -3.85 -18.75
C HIS A 84 -3.83 -4.00 -17.45
N VAL A 85 -4.39 -4.72 -16.47
CA VAL A 85 -3.82 -4.82 -15.13
C VAL A 85 -3.42 -6.24 -14.80
N THR A 86 -2.14 -6.45 -14.48
CA THR A 86 -1.66 -7.63 -13.78
C THR A 86 -1.71 -7.35 -12.28
N ALA A 87 -2.71 -7.92 -11.62
CA ALA A 87 -2.97 -7.72 -10.20
C ALA A 87 -2.31 -8.84 -9.39
N THR A 88 -1.44 -8.48 -8.44
CA THR A 88 -0.71 -9.46 -7.61
C THR A 88 -1.05 -9.31 -6.14
N ASP A 89 -1.22 -10.41 -5.44
CA ASP A 89 -1.38 -10.44 -3.98
C ASP A 89 -0.77 -11.71 -3.40
N TRP A 90 -0.29 -11.64 -2.16
CA TRP A 90 0.22 -12.80 -1.44
C TRP A 90 -0.89 -13.78 -1.02
N SER A 91 -2.07 -13.26 -0.70
CA SER A 91 -3.25 -14.01 -0.30
C SER A 91 -3.95 -14.61 -1.51
N GLN A 92 -4.01 -15.94 -1.57
CA GLN A 92 -4.76 -16.63 -2.62
C GLN A 92 -6.24 -16.23 -2.61
N ARG A 93 -6.84 -16.07 -1.42
CA ARG A 93 -8.24 -15.67 -1.29
C ARG A 93 -8.51 -14.25 -1.80
N MET A 94 -7.56 -13.33 -1.64
CA MET A 94 -7.65 -11.98 -2.23
C MET A 94 -7.60 -12.07 -3.75
N VAL A 95 -6.69 -12.86 -4.31
CA VAL A 95 -6.60 -13.10 -5.76
C VAL A 95 -7.91 -13.68 -6.31
N ASP A 96 -8.49 -14.66 -5.63
CA ASP A 96 -9.77 -15.26 -6.06
C ASP A 96 -10.91 -14.22 -6.02
N ARG A 97 -10.94 -13.34 -5.03
CA ARG A 97 -11.89 -12.20 -4.98
C ARG A 97 -11.66 -11.21 -6.12
N THR A 98 -10.40 -10.94 -6.47
CA THR A 98 -10.06 -10.08 -7.61
C THR A 98 -10.56 -10.67 -8.93
N ARG A 99 -10.37 -12.00 -9.15
CA ARG A 99 -10.89 -12.70 -10.34
C ARG A 99 -12.41 -12.64 -10.40
N GLN A 100 -13.10 -13.01 -9.31
CA GLN A 100 -14.56 -12.96 -9.24
C GLN A 100 -15.10 -11.55 -9.54
N ARG A 101 -14.44 -10.51 -9.03
CA ARG A 101 -14.80 -9.11 -9.31
C ARG A 101 -14.62 -8.78 -10.79
N ALA A 102 -13.48 -9.13 -11.38
CA ALA A 102 -13.20 -8.89 -12.79
C ALA A 102 -14.20 -9.60 -13.70
N GLU A 103 -14.56 -10.85 -13.40
CA GLU A 103 -15.59 -11.62 -14.11
C GLU A 103 -16.97 -10.95 -13.99
N HIS A 104 -17.39 -10.60 -12.77
CA HIS A 104 -18.68 -9.96 -12.54
C HIS A 104 -18.82 -8.62 -13.28
N GLU A 105 -17.73 -7.88 -13.43
CA GLU A 105 -17.67 -6.60 -14.13
C GLU A 105 -17.38 -6.74 -15.63
N GLN A 106 -17.29 -7.97 -16.14
CA GLN A 106 -16.96 -8.27 -17.54
C GLN A 106 -15.61 -7.70 -18.00
N LEU A 107 -14.62 -7.69 -17.09
CA LEU A 107 -13.26 -7.16 -17.29
C LEU A 107 -12.19 -8.26 -17.16
N ALA A 108 -12.56 -9.53 -17.23
CA ALA A 108 -11.64 -10.68 -17.08
C ALA A 108 -10.48 -10.65 -18.09
N ASP A 109 -10.70 -10.15 -19.30
CA ASP A 109 -9.67 -10.01 -20.35
C ASP A 109 -8.69 -8.85 -20.04
N SER A 110 -9.08 -7.89 -19.20
CA SER A 110 -8.28 -6.72 -18.85
C SER A 110 -7.63 -6.82 -17.47
N VAL A 111 -8.02 -7.78 -16.63
CA VAL A 111 -7.47 -8.00 -15.28
C VAL A 111 -6.98 -9.42 -15.13
N GLN A 112 -5.66 -9.60 -15.09
CA GLN A 112 -5.02 -10.87 -14.78
C GLN A 112 -4.59 -10.90 -13.30
N ALA A 113 -5.22 -11.73 -12.48
CA ALA A 113 -4.89 -11.84 -11.06
C ALA A 113 -3.99 -13.05 -10.76
N MET A 114 -2.90 -12.83 -10.00
CA MET A 114 -1.86 -13.82 -9.70
C MET A 114 -1.55 -13.87 -8.21
N ALA A 115 -1.42 -15.08 -7.65
CA ALA A 115 -0.98 -15.28 -6.26
C ALA A 115 0.56 -15.16 -6.16
N VAL A 116 1.04 -13.93 -6.19
CA VAL A 116 2.46 -13.56 -6.09
C VAL A 116 2.58 -12.38 -5.14
N GLY A 117 3.33 -12.56 -4.06
CA GLY A 117 3.62 -11.48 -3.12
C GLY A 117 4.59 -10.46 -3.71
N SER A 118 4.50 -9.21 -3.26
CA SER A 118 5.42 -8.17 -3.71
C SER A 118 6.90 -8.46 -3.35
N HIS A 119 7.16 -9.39 -2.46
CA HIS A 119 8.50 -9.92 -2.14
C HIS A 119 8.92 -11.09 -3.04
N GLU A 120 8.06 -11.55 -3.95
CA GLU A 120 8.29 -12.69 -4.85
C GLU A 120 8.15 -12.30 -6.33
N LEU A 121 8.35 -11.05 -6.70
CA LEU A 121 8.20 -10.58 -8.08
C LEU A 121 9.15 -11.28 -9.07
N SER A 122 10.19 -11.95 -8.57
CA SER A 122 11.07 -12.81 -9.38
C SER A 122 10.31 -13.97 -10.05
N ARG A 123 9.16 -14.39 -9.50
CA ARG A 123 8.28 -15.44 -10.07
C ARG A 123 7.50 -14.98 -11.31
N ILE A 124 7.48 -13.68 -11.58
CA ILE A 124 6.88 -13.14 -12.80
C ILE A 124 7.92 -13.14 -13.90
N ASP A 125 7.67 -13.91 -14.95
CA ASP A 125 8.57 -14.01 -16.10
C ASP A 125 8.62 -12.72 -16.92
N GLY A 126 9.70 -12.60 -17.70
CA GLY A 126 9.89 -11.50 -18.63
C GLY A 126 10.58 -10.28 -18.04
N ARG A 127 10.79 -9.29 -18.88
CA ARG A 127 11.44 -7.99 -18.59
C ARG A 127 10.76 -6.89 -19.37
N ALA A 128 10.79 -5.67 -18.85
CA ALA A 128 10.34 -4.45 -19.53
C ALA A 128 8.96 -4.59 -20.22
N GLN A 129 8.00 -5.25 -19.55
CA GLN A 129 6.69 -5.54 -20.11
C GLN A 129 5.57 -4.62 -19.61
N PHE A 130 5.79 -3.91 -18.49
CA PHE A 130 4.79 -3.03 -17.90
C PHE A 130 5.13 -1.56 -18.13
N ASP A 131 4.11 -0.77 -18.42
CA ASP A 131 4.18 0.68 -18.61
C ASP A 131 4.21 1.43 -17.27
N GLY A 132 3.89 0.76 -16.16
CA GLY A 132 3.96 1.28 -14.81
C GLY A 132 3.48 0.30 -13.77
N ALA A 133 3.63 0.67 -12.49
CA ALA A 133 3.08 -0.08 -11.38
C ALA A 133 2.52 0.84 -10.30
N TYR A 134 1.58 0.32 -9.53
CA TYR A 134 1.03 1.01 -8.37
C TYR A 134 0.78 0.04 -7.22
N SER A 135 0.66 0.62 -6.03
CA SER A 135 0.24 -0.09 -4.81
C SER A 135 -0.54 0.87 -3.93
N ASN A 136 -1.65 0.44 -3.38
CA ASN A 136 -2.53 1.31 -2.60
C ASN A 136 -2.74 0.80 -1.17
N LEU A 137 -3.11 1.74 -0.28
CA LEU A 137 -3.51 1.48 1.11
C LEU A 137 -2.50 0.64 1.93
N GLY A 138 -1.20 0.83 1.65
CA GLY A 138 -0.14 0.31 2.51
C GLY A 138 0.22 -1.17 2.34
N ALA A 139 -0.13 -1.82 1.23
CA ALA A 139 0.26 -3.22 0.99
C ALA A 139 1.79 -3.41 1.06
N LEU A 140 2.58 -2.43 0.60
CA LEU A 140 4.04 -2.48 0.64
C LEU A 140 4.63 -2.35 2.05
N ASN A 141 3.85 -1.92 3.04
CA ASN A 141 4.28 -1.91 4.44
C ASN A 141 4.49 -3.32 5.02
N CYS A 142 3.95 -4.35 4.36
CA CYS A 142 4.11 -5.76 4.73
C CYS A 142 5.28 -6.44 4.02
N VAL A 143 5.99 -5.72 3.14
CA VAL A 143 7.14 -6.26 2.39
C VAL A 143 8.40 -6.16 3.24
N PRO A 144 9.06 -7.29 3.54
CA PRO A 144 10.22 -7.29 4.44
C PRO A 144 11.46 -6.65 3.83
N ASN A 145 11.70 -6.82 2.53
CA ASN A 145 12.86 -6.30 1.80
C ASN A 145 12.40 -5.46 0.59
N LEU A 146 12.20 -4.16 0.81
CA LEU A 146 11.80 -3.23 -0.25
C LEU A 146 12.90 -3.02 -1.31
N THR A 147 14.17 -3.16 -0.96
CA THR A 147 15.28 -2.99 -1.92
C THR A 147 15.26 -4.10 -2.97
N GLU A 148 15.12 -5.35 -2.54
CA GLU A 148 14.97 -6.49 -3.44
C GLU A 148 13.69 -6.36 -4.30
N MET A 149 12.57 -5.99 -3.67
CA MET A 149 11.32 -5.73 -4.38
C MET A 149 11.50 -4.64 -5.45
N ALA A 150 12.23 -3.55 -5.14
CA ALA A 150 12.50 -2.46 -6.07
C ALA A 150 13.32 -2.93 -7.28
N GLU A 151 14.32 -3.78 -7.07
CA GLU A 151 15.14 -4.38 -8.14
C GLU A 151 14.28 -5.25 -9.07
N GLN A 152 13.44 -6.11 -8.49
CA GLN A 152 12.55 -6.96 -9.27
C GLN A 152 11.47 -6.15 -10.01
N CYS A 153 10.91 -5.14 -9.37
CA CYS A 153 9.97 -4.22 -10.00
C CYS A 153 10.64 -3.50 -11.19
N ALA A 154 11.87 -2.99 -11.01
CA ALA A 154 12.62 -2.36 -12.10
C ALA A 154 12.88 -3.33 -13.28
N ARG A 155 13.13 -4.61 -13.01
CA ARG A 155 13.28 -5.63 -14.06
C ARG A 155 12.04 -5.76 -14.93
N LEU A 156 10.86 -5.71 -14.33
CA LEU A 156 9.57 -5.92 -14.99
C LEU A 156 9.08 -4.67 -15.75
N LEU A 157 9.48 -3.50 -15.30
CA LEU A 157 9.03 -2.23 -15.87
C LEU A 157 9.85 -1.81 -17.10
N LYS A 158 9.21 -1.15 -18.05
CA LYS A 158 9.86 -0.47 -19.17
C LYS A 158 10.74 0.68 -18.68
N PRO A 159 11.75 1.12 -19.47
CA PRO A 159 12.48 2.36 -19.17
C PRO A 159 11.52 3.53 -18.99
N ARG A 160 11.81 4.41 -18.04
CA ARG A 160 10.99 5.58 -17.69
C ARG A 160 9.56 5.29 -17.24
N ALA A 161 9.23 4.03 -16.93
CA ALA A 161 7.92 3.68 -16.39
C ALA A 161 7.70 4.27 -15.00
N PRO A 162 6.56 4.92 -14.73
CA PRO A 162 6.24 5.48 -13.42
C PRO A 162 5.77 4.45 -12.42
N LEU A 163 6.03 4.74 -11.15
CA LEU A 163 5.50 4.06 -9.95
C LEU A 163 4.65 5.03 -9.14
N VAL A 164 3.50 4.59 -8.65
CA VAL A 164 2.65 5.35 -7.74
C VAL A 164 2.30 4.48 -6.53
N PHE A 165 2.87 4.78 -5.37
CA PHE A 165 2.72 3.97 -4.17
C PHE A 165 2.12 4.78 -3.01
N SER A 166 1.04 4.27 -2.42
CA SER A 166 0.45 4.73 -1.17
C SER A 166 0.96 3.87 -0.02
N VAL A 167 1.61 4.49 0.95
CA VAL A 167 2.36 3.82 2.03
C VAL A 167 1.91 4.36 3.38
N ILE A 168 1.71 3.48 4.37
CA ILE A 168 1.38 3.88 5.74
C ILE A 168 2.56 4.64 6.34
N GLY A 169 2.32 5.89 6.71
CA GLY A 169 3.33 6.81 7.21
C GLY A 169 3.68 6.59 8.68
N ARG A 170 4.90 6.95 9.06
CA ARG A 170 5.38 6.91 10.44
C ARG A 170 4.81 8.04 11.28
N ILE A 171 4.62 9.22 10.70
CA ILE A 171 4.20 10.43 11.40
C ILE A 171 2.74 10.72 11.08
N CYS A 172 1.82 10.21 11.90
CA CYS A 172 0.39 10.51 11.82
C CYS A 172 -0.01 11.48 12.96
N PRO A 173 -0.24 12.77 12.68
CA PRO A 173 -0.55 13.76 13.71
C PRO A 173 -1.79 13.42 14.54
N TRP A 174 -2.82 12.88 13.92
CA TRP A 174 -4.04 12.44 14.58
C TRP A 174 -3.79 11.33 15.59
N GLU A 175 -3.02 10.32 15.21
CA GLU A 175 -2.71 9.19 16.07
C GLU A 175 -1.81 9.61 17.23
N ILE A 176 -0.81 10.44 16.94
CA ILE A 176 0.08 11.01 17.95
C ILE A 176 -0.73 11.81 18.99
N GLY A 177 -1.60 12.74 18.53
CA GLY A 177 -2.45 13.53 19.41
C GLY A 177 -3.42 12.67 20.23
N TYR A 178 -4.08 11.70 19.60
CA TYR A 178 -5.03 10.81 20.24
C TYR A 178 -4.40 9.98 21.36
N TYR A 179 -3.26 9.34 21.11
CA TYR A 179 -2.59 8.52 22.12
C TYR A 179 -1.85 9.35 23.19
N ALA A 180 -1.30 10.50 22.83
CA ALA A 180 -0.70 11.42 23.80
C ALA A 180 -1.73 11.92 24.83
N LEU A 181 -2.91 12.37 24.37
CA LEU A 181 -4.01 12.82 25.24
C LEU A 181 -4.50 11.71 26.19
N ARG A 182 -4.44 10.46 25.74
CA ARG A 182 -4.84 9.27 26.55
C ARG A 182 -3.69 8.66 27.34
N ARG A 183 -2.49 9.29 27.31
CA ARG A 183 -1.26 8.79 27.94
C ARG A 183 -0.92 7.33 27.58
N ASN A 184 -1.33 6.89 26.38
CA ASN A 184 -1.03 5.55 25.87
C ASN A 184 0.29 5.56 25.08
N TRP A 185 1.39 5.67 25.78
CA TRP A 185 2.74 5.77 25.22
C TRP A 185 3.16 4.50 24.46
N GLY A 186 2.63 3.33 24.84
CA GLY A 186 2.88 2.07 24.14
C GLY A 186 2.36 2.13 22.71
N ARG A 187 1.10 2.51 22.53
CA ARG A 187 0.48 2.65 21.20
C ARG A 187 1.10 3.77 20.38
N LEU A 188 1.43 4.90 21.00
CA LEU A 188 2.08 6.02 20.33
C LEU A 188 3.41 5.62 19.69
N ARG A 189 4.18 4.73 20.34
CA ARG A 189 5.49 4.29 19.85
C ARG A 189 5.45 3.26 18.73
N VAL A 190 4.30 2.62 18.46
CA VAL A 190 4.19 1.54 17.46
C VAL A 190 4.69 1.97 16.09
N ARG A 191 4.28 3.14 15.60
CA ARG A 191 4.73 3.64 14.29
C ARG A 191 6.22 4.04 14.24
N PHE A 192 6.84 4.25 15.39
CA PHE A 192 8.26 4.63 15.48
C PHE A 192 9.21 3.45 15.61
N ALA A 193 8.69 2.23 15.60
CA ALA A 193 9.54 1.03 15.62
C ALA A 193 10.43 0.98 14.36
N PRO A 194 11.72 0.63 14.52
CA PRO A 194 12.66 0.56 13.40
C PRO A 194 12.46 -0.68 12.51
N ALA A 195 11.81 -1.71 13.06
CA ALA A 195 11.55 -2.99 12.40
C ALA A 195 10.05 -3.21 12.17
N MET A 196 9.70 -4.36 11.58
CA MET A 196 8.33 -4.80 11.46
C MET A 196 7.70 -5.02 12.84
N VAL A 197 6.46 -4.60 12.99
CA VAL A 197 5.67 -4.76 14.22
C VAL A 197 4.41 -5.58 13.94
N ALA A 198 3.98 -6.33 14.94
CA ALA A 198 2.76 -7.11 14.90
C ALA A 198 1.53 -6.20 15.08
N VAL A 199 0.66 -6.11 14.07
CA VAL A 199 -0.60 -5.38 14.11
C VAL A 199 -1.76 -6.36 14.07
N GLY A 200 -2.72 -6.22 14.99
CA GLY A 200 -3.87 -7.12 15.06
C GLY A 200 -4.86 -6.87 13.92
N MET A 201 -5.27 -7.95 13.25
CA MET A 201 -6.35 -7.96 12.26
C MET A 201 -7.18 -9.24 12.41
N ASN A 202 -8.46 -9.12 12.73
CA ASN A 202 -9.39 -10.26 12.87
C ASN A 202 -8.82 -11.43 13.70
N LYS A 203 -8.34 -11.14 14.93
CA LYS A 203 -7.70 -12.11 15.86
C LYS A 203 -6.41 -12.75 15.30
N ARG A 204 -5.86 -12.24 14.22
CA ARG A 204 -4.60 -12.63 13.60
C ARG A 204 -3.63 -11.45 13.61
N VAL A 205 -2.44 -11.67 13.12
CA VAL A 205 -1.36 -10.69 13.08
C VAL A 205 -0.96 -10.38 11.65
N VAL A 206 -0.82 -9.09 11.37
CA VAL A 206 -0.19 -8.57 10.15
C VAL A 206 1.13 -7.92 10.56
N TRP A 207 2.21 -8.37 9.99
CA TRP A 207 3.52 -7.76 10.20
C TRP A 207 3.66 -6.55 9.29
N THR A 208 3.85 -5.39 9.90
CA THR A 208 3.81 -4.09 9.23
C THR A 208 4.99 -3.24 9.65
N ARG A 209 5.65 -2.59 8.70
CA ARG A 209 6.67 -1.56 8.96
C ARG A 209 6.16 -0.21 8.52
N TYR A 210 6.34 0.80 9.38
CA TYR A 210 5.98 2.19 9.10
C TYR A 210 7.20 2.95 8.59
N TYR A 211 6.99 3.80 7.59
CA TYR A 211 8.08 4.51 6.92
C TYR A 211 7.89 6.03 6.97
N THR A 212 8.99 6.75 7.04
CA THR A 212 9.02 8.14 6.54
C THR A 212 9.18 8.09 5.01
N PRO A 213 8.77 9.13 4.27
CA PRO A 213 8.98 9.17 2.81
C PRO A 213 10.46 8.97 2.41
N ARG A 214 11.40 9.51 3.20
CA ARG A 214 12.84 9.35 2.97
C ARG A 214 13.31 7.91 3.14
N GLU A 215 12.90 7.26 4.22
CA GLU A 215 13.25 5.84 4.47
C GLU A 215 12.68 4.91 3.38
N PHE A 216 11.45 5.19 2.94
CA PHE A 216 10.84 4.41 1.89
C PHE A 216 11.58 4.60 0.56
N TYR A 217 11.84 5.85 0.16
CA TYR A 217 12.55 6.14 -1.09
C TYR A 217 13.97 5.58 -1.11
N ALA A 218 14.68 5.52 0.00
CA ALA A 218 16.04 4.95 0.07
C ALA A 218 16.14 3.51 -0.46
N ALA A 219 15.05 2.73 -0.38
CA ALA A 219 15.01 1.39 -0.96
C ALA A 219 14.90 1.39 -2.50
N PHE A 220 14.48 2.50 -3.11
CA PHE A 220 14.21 2.63 -4.54
C PHE A 220 15.23 3.49 -5.29
N GLU A 221 16.00 4.32 -4.60
CA GLU A 221 16.85 5.36 -5.21
C GLU A 221 17.88 4.87 -6.24
N ARG A 222 18.26 3.59 -6.15
CA ARG A 222 19.22 2.98 -7.11
C ARG A 222 18.59 2.79 -8.50
N GLN A 223 17.32 2.40 -8.57
CA GLN A 223 16.60 2.07 -9.79
C GLN A 223 15.63 3.16 -10.25
N PHE A 224 15.20 4.03 -9.34
CA PHE A 224 14.14 5.02 -9.59
C PHE A 224 14.57 6.43 -9.21
N VAL A 225 14.04 7.41 -9.94
CA VAL A 225 14.12 8.84 -9.62
C VAL A 225 12.84 9.25 -8.92
N LEU A 226 12.97 9.96 -7.82
CA LEU A 226 11.83 10.53 -7.09
C LEU A 226 11.31 11.76 -7.85
N GLU A 227 10.05 11.72 -8.24
CA GLU A 227 9.38 12.87 -8.87
C GLU A 227 8.77 13.78 -7.80
N HIS A 228 7.86 13.24 -7.02
CA HIS A 228 7.23 13.96 -5.92
C HIS A 228 6.57 13.00 -4.92
N TRP A 229 6.22 13.53 -3.76
CA TRP A 229 5.38 12.84 -2.79
C TRP A 229 4.49 13.85 -2.08
N ARG A 230 3.41 13.34 -1.50
CA ARG A 230 2.48 14.11 -0.67
C ARG A 230 1.96 13.27 0.48
N GLY A 231 1.59 13.91 1.57
CA GLY A 231 0.83 13.26 2.64
C GLY A 231 -0.58 12.90 2.19
N LEU A 232 -1.21 12.00 2.93
CA LEU A 232 -2.61 11.63 2.76
C LEU A 232 -3.21 11.42 4.16
N CYS A 233 -4.36 12.03 4.44
CA CYS A 233 -4.93 12.13 5.78
C CYS A 233 -3.96 12.80 6.77
N VAL A 234 -3.47 14.01 6.43
CA VAL A 234 -2.63 14.85 7.28
C VAL A 234 -3.52 15.67 8.23
N LEU A 235 -4.43 16.46 7.65
CA LEU A 235 -5.43 17.28 8.35
C LEU A 235 -6.76 16.55 8.51
N ALA A 236 -7.13 15.71 7.53
CA ALA A 236 -8.27 14.82 7.63
C ALA A 236 -7.95 13.64 8.56
N PRO A 237 -8.95 13.14 9.32
CA PRO A 237 -8.75 12.01 10.22
C PRO A 237 -8.40 10.73 9.46
N PRO A 238 -7.62 9.82 10.08
CA PRO A 238 -7.29 8.52 9.52
C PRO A 238 -8.54 7.61 9.41
N PRO A 239 -8.51 6.57 8.56
CA PRO A 239 -9.67 5.80 8.14
C PRO A 239 -10.39 5.04 9.26
N TYR A 240 -9.76 4.81 10.39
CA TYR A 240 -10.38 4.17 11.56
C TYR A 240 -11.14 5.16 12.48
N MET A 241 -11.07 6.49 12.21
CA MET A 241 -11.81 7.52 12.96
C MET A 241 -13.13 7.90 12.27
N THR A 242 -13.94 6.92 11.84
CA THR A 242 -15.20 7.11 11.11
C THR A 242 -16.20 8.00 11.85
N GLN A 243 -16.25 7.90 13.18
CA GLN A 243 -17.17 8.70 14.00
C GLN A 243 -17.00 10.22 13.81
N MET A 244 -15.82 10.69 13.45
CA MET A 244 -15.60 12.11 13.20
C MET A 244 -16.35 12.56 11.93
N ARG A 245 -16.36 11.77 10.88
CA ARG A 245 -17.13 12.05 9.67
C ARG A 245 -18.63 11.98 9.94
N GLU A 246 -19.07 10.97 10.68
CA GLU A 246 -20.48 10.78 11.01
C GLU A 246 -21.06 11.93 11.84
N LYS A 247 -20.32 12.36 12.87
CA LYS A 247 -20.76 13.41 13.80
C LYS A 247 -20.49 14.85 13.30
N HIS A 248 -19.45 15.04 12.48
CA HIS A 248 -18.95 16.34 12.09
C HIS A 248 -18.67 16.42 10.58
N ALA A 249 -19.61 15.97 9.74
CA ALA A 249 -19.43 15.86 8.28
C ALA A 249 -18.91 17.15 7.63
N ARG A 250 -19.47 18.33 7.97
CA ARG A 250 -19.03 19.61 7.42
C ARG A 250 -17.57 19.96 7.77
N LEU A 251 -17.13 19.61 8.99
CA LEU A 251 -15.75 19.83 9.41
C LEU A 251 -14.83 18.87 8.67
N TYR A 252 -15.21 17.59 8.58
CA TYR A 252 -14.46 16.59 7.82
C TYR A 252 -14.24 17.03 6.37
N GLU A 253 -15.28 17.47 5.66
CA GLU A 253 -15.16 17.92 4.27
C GLU A 253 -14.27 19.17 4.11
N ARG A 254 -14.25 20.07 5.11
CA ARG A 254 -13.33 21.22 5.12
C ARG A 254 -11.88 20.75 5.28
N LEU A 255 -11.63 19.86 6.25
CA LEU A 255 -10.30 19.31 6.50
C LEU A 255 -9.81 18.51 5.29
N TRP A 256 -10.67 17.70 4.66
CA TRP A 256 -10.35 16.94 3.45
C TRP A 256 -9.99 17.84 2.27
N ARG A 257 -10.75 18.92 2.06
CA ARG A 257 -10.43 19.90 1.00
C ARG A 257 -9.10 20.62 1.27
N LEU A 258 -8.82 20.97 2.52
CA LEU A 258 -7.53 21.57 2.91
C LEU A 258 -6.39 20.57 2.71
N ASP A 259 -6.57 19.33 3.15
CA ASP A 259 -5.60 18.24 2.97
C ASP A 259 -5.20 18.10 1.49
N ARG A 260 -6.18 18.01 0.61
CA ARG A 260 -5.93 17.94 -0.85
C ARG A 260 -5.13 19.10 -1.40
N ARG A 261 -5.20 20.30 -0.80
CA ARG A 261 -4.48 21.50 -1.25
C ARG A 261 -3.08 21.61 -0.63
N THR A 262 -2.92 21.17 0.61
CA THR A 262 -1.73 21.48 1.43
C THR A 262 -0.83 20.27 1.70
N ALA A 263 -1.32 19.03 1.54
CA ALA A 263 -0.55 17.83 1.85
C ALA A 263 0.72 17.64 1.01
N GLY A 264 0.91 18.41 -0.06
CA GLY A 264 2.15 18.49 -0.82
C GLY A 264 3.15 19.53 -0.31
N TRP A 265 2.80 20.38 0.68
CA TRP A 265 3.69 21.40 1.19
C TRP A 265 4.88 20.80 1.97
N PRO A 266 6.05 21.46 2.01
CA PRO A 266 7.30 20.87 2.50
C PRO A 266 7.24 20.16 3.85
N VAL A 267 6.51 20.67 4.82
CA VAL A 267 6.37 20.03 6.14
C VAL A 267 5.27 18.96 6.10
N LEU A 268 4.10 19.30 5.56
CA LEU A 268 2.91 18.46 5.58
C LEU A 268 3.04 17.17 4.73
N ARG A 269 3.80 17.23 3.64
CA ARG A 269 4.04 16.06 2.78
C ARG A 269 4.74 14.90 3.48
N ASN A 270 5.39 15.14 4.62
CA ASN A 270 6.08 14.13 5.41
C ASN A 270 5.22 13.54 6.52
N MET A 271 3.96 13.97 6.62
CA MET A 271 3.01 13.59 7.66
C MET A 271 1.76 13.00 7.03
N GLY A 272 0.94 12.37 7.87
CA GLY A 272 -0.35 11.79 7.50
C GLY A 272 -0.46 10.34 7.92
N ASP A 273 -1.65 9.80 7.79
CA ASP A 273 -1.85 8.37 7.99
C ASP A 273 -1.10 7.57 6.91
N HIS A 274 -1.15 8.08 5.67
CA HIS A 274 -0.36 7.60 4.54
C HIS A 274 0.41 8.76 3.90
N PHE A 275 1.33 8.40 3.01
CA PHE A 275 1.84 9.29 1.97
C PHE A 275 1.75 8.60 0.61
N VAL A 276 1.61 9.36 -0.44
CA VAL A 276 1.69 8.85 -1.81
C VAL A 276 2.96 9.37 -2.46
N MET A 277 3.72 8.46 -3.05
CA MET A 277 4.99 8.74 -3.70
C MET A 277 4.94 8.35 -5.17
N VAL A 278 5.42 9.26 -6.02
CA VAL A 278 5.58 9.03 -7.46
C VAL A 278 7.06 9.00 -7.79
N MET A 279 7.47 7.95 -8.47
CA MET A 279 8.85 7.71 -8.89
C MET A 279 8.85 7.28 -10.36
N THR A 280 9.97 7.48 -11.05
CA THR A 280 10.16 7.06 -12.46
C THR A 280 11.39 6.18 -12.57
N LYS A 281 11.28 5.05 -13.27
CA LYS A 281 12.42 4.16 -13.53
C LYS A 281 13.52 4.90 -14.31
N ARG A 282 14.78 4.71 -13.87
CA ARG A 282 15.98 5.24 -14.52
C ARG A 282 16.19 4.70 -15.94
#